data_2471e72040aa8481765ca9b4c07d7182
#
_entry.id   2471e72040aa8481765ca9b4c07d7182
#
_cell.length_a   1.000
_cell.length_b   1.000
_cell.length_c   1.000
_cell.angle_alpha   90.00
_cell.angle_beta   90.00
_cell.angle_gamma   90.00
#
_symmetry.space_group_name_H-M   'P 1'
#
loop_
_entity.id
_entity.type
_entity.pdbx_description
1 polymer ?
#
loop_
_entity_poly.entity_id
_entity_poly.type
_entity_poly.pdbx_seq_one_letter_code
_entity_poly.pdbx_strand_id
1 'polypeptide(L)'
;MQYNFICIEGNIGAGKTSLAKKISEDCNARLILEEFANNPFLPNFYKEPEKYAFPLELFFMAERYKQLKGVKEQEIFSAFTVSDYFFIKSRLFAQNNLSADELTLFYRLFDIMLASLPKPDLLIYLHADIKSLQANIKKRNRSYERDITKDYLLKIQEKYLDFFKKQKNFPVLIIDIADADFIKDNATYQKIISAIKQPYSLGMHQIDL
;
A
#
# COMPACT_ATOMS: atom_id res chain seq x y z
N MET A 1 -1.20 -18.19 11.03
CA MET A 1 -0.44 -17.52 9.94
C MET A 1 1.02 -17.92 10.05
N GLN A 2 1.71 -18.16 8.92
CA GLN A 2 3.16 -18.43 8.93
C GLN A 2 4.00 -17.16 8.76
N TYR A 3 3.37 -16.04 8.43
CA TYR A 3 4.01 -14.74 8.23
C TYR A 3 3.82 -13.88 9.48
N ASN A 4 4.89 -13.19 9.91
CA ASN A 4 4.87 -12.29 11.07
C ASN A 4 4.54 -10.85 10.67
N PHE A 5 4.89 -10.44 9.44
CA PHE A 5 4.61 -9.11 8.92
C PHE A 5 4.07 -9.18 7.49
N ILE A 6 2.80 -8.82 7.33
CA ILE A 6 2.09 -8.78 6.05
C ILE A 6 1.80 -7.32 5.69
N CYS A 7 2.19 -6.93 4.48
CA CYS A 7 1.83 -5.62 3.92
C CYS A 7 0.78 -5.78 2.81
N ILE A 8 -0.25 -4.96 2.84
CA ILE A 8 -1.28 -4.90 1.80
C ILE A 8 -1.07 -3.62 1.00
N GLU A 9 -0.77 -3.77 -0.27
CA GLU A 9 -0.56 -2.70 -1.22
C GLU A 9 -1.60 -2.74 -2.34
N GLY A 10 -1.65 -1.70 -3.11
CA GLY A 10 -2.58 -1.52 -4.22
C GLY A 10 -2.79 -0.04 -4.51
N ASN A 11 -3.40 0.25 -5.61
CA ASN A 11 -3.68 1.63 -6.03
C ASN A 11 -4.66 2.35 -5.08
N ILE A 12 -4.84 3.66 -5.27
CA ILE A 12 -5.87 4.43 -4.57
C ILE A 12 -7.24 3.84 -4.94
N GLY A 13 -8.07 3.55 -3.93
CA GLY A 13 -9.39 2.93 -4.14
C GLY A 13 -9.41 1.40 -4.20
N ALA A 14 -8.27 0.69 -4.08
CA ALA A 14 -8.21 -0.78 -4.15
C ALA A 14 -8.75 -1.52 -2.89
N GLY A 15 -9.18 -0.83 -1.84
CA GLY A 15 -9.76 -1.49 -0.67
C GLY A 15 -8.75 -1.99 0.39
N LYS A 16 -7.47 -1.61 0.29
CA LYS A 16 -6.38 -2.01 1.21
C LYS A 16 -6.76 -1.93 2.68
N THR A 17 -7.19 -0.76 3.12
CA THR A 17 -7.56 -0.49 4.52
C THR A 17 -8.70 -1.38 5.00
N SER A 18 -9.68 -1.65 4.13
CA SER A 18 -10.82 -2.52 4.45
C SER A 18 -10.37 -3.96 4.65
N LEU A 19 -9.49 -4.46 3.76
CA LEU A 19 -8.93 -5.81 3.89
C LEU A 19 -8.03 -5.93 5.13
N ALA A 20 -7.15 -4.95 5.38
CA ALA A 20 -6.27 -4.95 6.54
C ALA A 20 -7.05 -4.99 7.86
N LYS A 21 -8.09 -4.18 7.98
CA LYS A 21 -8.98 -4.18 9.16
C LYS A 21 -9.65 -5.54 9.35
N LYS A 22 -10.25 -6.09 8.30
CA LYS A 22 -10.94 -7.37 8.37
C LYS A 22 -10.00 -8.52 8.76
N ILE A 23 -8.79 -8.56 8.20
CA ILE A 23 -7.76 -9.54 8.59
C ILE A 23 -7.33 -9.35 10.05
N SER A 24 -7.14 -8.10 10.49
CA SER A 24 -6.77 -7.81 11.87
C SER A 24 -7.80 -8.31 12.87
N GLU A 25 -9.08 -8.07 12.62
CA GLU A 25 -10.20 -8.49 13.46
C GLU A 25 -10.35 -10.02 13.48
N ASP A 26 -10.35 -10.66 12.30
CA ASP A 26 -10.62 -12.10 12.17
C ASP A 26 -9.43 -12.99 12.60
N CYS A 27 -8.21 -12.47 12.54
CA CYS A 27 -6.97 -13.24 12.77
C CYS A 27 -6.16 -12.76 13.98
N ASN A 28 -6.68 -11.86 14.81
CA ASN A 28 -5.97 -11.28 15.96
C ASN A 28 -4.59 -10.70 15.58
N ALA A 29 -4.55 -9.88 14.51
CA ALA A 29 -3.33 -9.24 14.06
C ALA A 29 -3.22 -7.79 14.55
N ARG A 30 -1.98 -7.36 14.86
CA ARG A 30 -1.68 -5.94 15.06
C ARG A 30 -1.91 -5.19 13.76
N LEU A 31 -2.73 -4.14 13.79
CA LEU A 31 -3.08 -3.34 12.61
C LEU A 31 -2.25 -2.05 12.55
N ILE A 32 -1.64 -1.81 11.40
CA ILE A 32 -0.99 -0.52 11.08
C ILE A 32 -1.68 0.08 9.87
N LEU A 33 -2.27 1.26 10.06
CA LEU A 33 -2.95 2.00 9.00
C LEU A 33 -2.17 3.25 8.61
N GLU A 34 -2.20 3.56 7.31
CA GLU A 34 -1.59 4.77 6.79
C GLU A 34 -2.30 6.02 7.34
N GLU A 35 -1.54 6.88 8.00
CA GLU A 35 -2.02 8.16 8.50
C GLU A 35 -1.95 9.21 7.39
N PHE A 36 -3.10 9.62 6.87
CA PHE A 36 -3.22 10.66 5.84
C PHE A 36 -4.03 11.87 6.31
N ALA A 37 -4.87 11.72 7.34
CA ALA A 37 -5.82 12.76 7.77
C ALA A 37 -5.15 14.05 8.27
N ASN A 38 -3.97 13.92 8.86
CA ASN A 38 -3.20 15.03 9.41
C ASN A 38 -2.19 15.63 8.42
N ASN A 39 -2.19 15.17 7.15
CA ASN A 39 -1.27 15.71 6.15
C ASN A 39 -1.76 17.07 5.66
N PRO A 40 -1.07 18.19 6.00
CA PRO A 40 -1.52 19.53 5.64
C PRO A 40 -1.39 19.86 4.15
N PHE A 41 -0.60 19.06 3.41
CA PHE A 41 -0.33 19.28 1.98
C PHE A 41 -1.30 18.56 1.07
N LEU A 42 -1.88 17.44 1.54
CA LEU A 42 -2.74 16.56 0.74
C LEU A 42 -3.98 17.27 0.14
N PRO A 43 -4.68 18.16 0.84
CA PRO A 43 -5.85 18.86 0.27
C PRO A 43 -5.53 19.74 -0.94
N ASN A 44 -4.30 20.24 -1.01
CA ASN A 44 -3.87 21.17 -2.07
C ASN A 44 -3.05 20.46 -3.17
N PHE A 45 -2.53 19.28 -2.91
CA PHE A 45 -1.63 18.58 -3.84
C PHE A 45 -2.25 18.35 -5.21
N TYR A 46 -3.48 17.85 -5.28
CA TYR A 46 -4.12 17.56 -6.57
C TYR A 46 -4.49 18.81 -7.37
N LYS A 47 -4.53 19.99 -6.74
CA LYS A 47 -4.77 21.27 -7.41
C LYS A 47 -3.48 21.93 -7.92
N GLU A 48 -2.44 21.86 -7.10
CA GLU A 48 -1.14 22.50 -7.38
C GLU A 48 0.00 21.49 -7.12
N PRO A 49 0.11 20.42 -7.96
CA PRO A 49 1.08 19.34 -7.74
C PRO A 49 2.53 19.82 -7.64
N GLU A 50 2.94 20.72 -8.55
CA GLU A 50 4.30 21.25 -8.59
C GLU A 50 4.75 21.92 -7.28
N LYS A 51 3.82 22.53 -6.56
CA LYS A 51 4.11 23.23 -5.31
C LYS A 51 4.08 22.31 -4.09
N TYR A 52 3.19 21.33 -4.08
CA TYR A 52 2.90 20.54 -2.89
C TYR A 52 3.42 19.09 -2.95
N ALA A 53 3.93 18.61 -4.10
CA ALA A 53 4.38 17.24 -4.25
C ALA A 53 5.52 16.90 -3.28
N PHE A 54 6.59 17.71 -3.26
CA PHE A 54 7.76 17.41 -2.43
C PHE A 54 7.44 17.40 -0.92
N PRO A 55 6.80 18.43 -0.33
CA PRO A 55 6.45 18.39 1.08
C PRO A 55 5.41 17.30 1.40
N LEU A 56 4.50 16.98 0.49
CA LEU A 56 3.55 15.88 0.63
C LEU A 56 4.26 14.53 0.76
N GLU A 57 5.16 14.23 -0.17
CA GLU A 57 5.87 12.94 -0.20
C GLU A 57 6.83 12.79 0.99
N LEU A 58 7.48 13.89 1.42
CA LEU A 58 8.30 13.90 2.64
C LEU A 58 7.47 13.63 3.89
N PHE A 59 6.29 14.24 4.00
CA PHE A 59 5.40 14.02 5.14
C PHE A 59 4.99 12.54 5.21
N PHE A 60 4.50 11.97 4.10
CA PHE A 60 4.14 10.57 4.07
C PHE A 60 5.31 9.63 4.36
N MET A 61 6.49 9.93 3.85
CA MET A 61 7.70 9.13 4.11
C MET A 61 8.05 9.14 5.59
N ALA A 62 8.00 10.31 6.25
CA ALA A 62 8.29 10.45 7.67
C ALA A 62 7.28 9.71 8.55
N GLU A 63 5.98 9.84 8.29
CA GLU A 63 4.93 9.15 9.06
C GLU A 63 4.99 7.63 8.86
N ARG A 64 5.17 7.15 7.63
CA ARG A 64 5.35 5.71 7.36
C ARG A 64 6.59 5.16 8.07
N TYR A 65 7.70 5.90 8.07
CA TYR A 65 8.92 5.50 8.77
C TYR A 65 8.68 5.37 10.27
N LYS A 66 8.07 6.38 10.89
CA LYS A 66 7.74 6.39 12.32
C LYS A 66 6.90 5.19 12.72
N GLN A 67 5.85 4.88 11.95
CA GLN A 67 4.96 3.75 12.22
C GLN A 67 5.66 2.39 12.04
N LEU A 68 6.42 2.22 10.94
CA LEU A 68 7.05 0.94 10.61
C LEU A 68 8.31 0.64 11.44
N LYS A 69 8.97 1.65 11.99
CA LYS A 69 10.13 1.47 12.87
C LYS A 69 9.80 0.60 14.10
N GLY A 70 8.59 0.72 14.64
CA GLY A 70 8.12 -0.05 15.79
C GLY A 70 7.61 -1.47 15.47
N VAL A 71 7.61 -1.91 14.22
CA VAL A 71 7.08 -3.24 13.84
C VAL A 71 7.93 -4.40 14.40
N LYS A 72 9.24 -4.18 14.60
CA LYS A 72 10.15 -5.19 15.18
C LYS A 72 9.89 -5.47 16.66
N GLU A 73 9.21 -4.55 17.33
CA GLU A 73 8.78 -4.74 18.72
C GLU A 73 7.53 -5.63 18.70
N GLN A 74 7.74 -6.93 18.91
CA GLN A 74 6.66 -7.90 18.94
C GLN A 74 5.69 -7.57 20.08
N GLU A 75 4.46 -7.25 19.73
CA GLU A 75 3.39 -7.19 20.73
C GLU A 75 3.05 -8.63 21.16
N ILE A 76 3.16 -8.88 22.46
CA ILE A 76 2.96 -10.23 23.07
C ILE A 76 1.54 -10.77 22.83
N PHE A 77 0.59 -9.89 22.48
CA PHE A 77 -0.83 -10.21 22.36
C PHE A 77 -1.35 -10.40 20.93
N SER A 78 -0.52 -10.17 19.92
CA SER A 78 -0.93 -10.30 18.52
C SER A 78 -0.23 -11.47 17.83
N ALA A 79 -0.97 -12.19 16.97
CA ALA A 79 -0.43 -13.33 16.24
C ALA A 79 0.59 -12.93 15.16
N PHE A 80 0.41 -11.76 14.54
CA PHE A 80 1.27 -11.16 13.52
C PHE A 80 0.89 -9.69 13.31
N THR A 81 1.63 -8.98 12.45
CA THR A 81 1.32 -7.59 12.08
C THR A 81 0.80 -7.51 10.65
N VAL A 82 -0.28 -6.75 10.42
CA VAL A 82 -0.79 -6.40 9.08
C VAL A 82 -0.79 -4.89 8.90
N SER A 83 -0.27 -4.42 7.76
CA SER A 83 -0.23 -3.00 7.38
C SER A 83 -0.99 -2.78 6.07
N ASP A 84 -1.71 -1.66 5.92
CA ASP A 84 -2.36 -1.28 4.66
C ASP A 84 -1.45 -0.49 3.71
N TYR A 85 -0.15 -0.55 3.96
CA TYR A 85 0.92 -0.03 3.11
C TYR A 85 2.27 -0.69 3.41
N PHE A 86 3.22 -0.54 2.49
CA PHE A 86 4.64 -0.80 2.70
C PHE A 86 5.47 0.46 2.42
N PHE A 87 6.64 0.61 3.04
CA PHE A 87 7.46 1.82 2.93
C PHE A 87 7.85 2.17 1.48
N ILE A 88 7.97 1.15 0.60
CA ILE A 88 8.25 1.33 -0.83
C ILE A 88 7.24 2.23 -1.55
N LYS A 89 6.01 2.32 -1.05
CA LYS A 89 4.97 3.23 -1.57
C LYS A 89 5.48 4.66 -1.67
N SER A 90 6.26 5.13 -0.68
CA SER A 90 6.87 6.48 -0.72
C SER A 90 7.73 6.67 -1.96
N ARG A 91 8.53 5.66 -2.33
CA ARG A 91 9.38 5.72 -3.53
C ARG A 91 8.57 5.72 -4.82
N LEU A 92 7.54 4.89 -4.91
CA LEU A 92 6.72 4.75 -6.13
C LEU A 92 5.92 6.03 -6.42
N PHE A 93 5.36 6.64 -5.38
CA PHE A 93 4.63 7.90 -5.51
C PHE A 93 5.57 9.07 -5.79
N ALA A 94 6.71 9.16 -5.12
CA ALA A 94 7.73 10.16 -5.41
C ALA A 94 8.21 10.11 -6.87
N GLN A 95 8.40 8.92 -7.45
CA GLN A 95 8.74 8.75 -8.87
C GLN A 95 7.68 9.29 -9.83
N ASN A 96 6.44 9.35 -9.41
CA ASN A 96 5.36 9.89 -10.22
C ASN A 96 5.17 11.39 -10.04
N ASN A 97 5.50 11.91 -8.86
CA ASN A 97 5.08 13.23 -8.42
C ASN A 97 6.20 14.27 -8.39
N LEU A 98 7.48 13.87 -8.23
CA LEU A 98 8.60 14.78 -8.00
C LEU A 98 9.38 15.09 -9.28
N SER A 99 9.94 16.30 -9.35
CA SER A 99 10.95 16.68 -10.34
C SER A 99 12.26 15.89 -10.16
N ALA A 100 13.15 15.91 -11.14
CA ALA A 100 14.39 15.13 -11.11
C ALA A 100 15.29 15.45 -9.90
N ASP A 101 15.44 16.74 -9.58
CA ASP A 101 16.29 17.20 -8.48
C ASP A 101 15.70 16.85 -7.11
N GLU A 102 14.39 17.08 -6.94
CA GLU A 102 13.64 16.69 -5.75
C GLU A 102 13.68 15.18 -5.52
N LEU A 103 13.50 14.39 -6.59
CA LEU A 103 13.54 12.93 -6.53
C LEU A 103 14.91 12.43 -6.11
N THR A 104 16.00 13.06 -6.57
CA THR A 104 17.36 12.72 -6.18
C THR A 104 17.58 12.93 -4.68
N LEU A 105 17.13 14.06 -4.13
CA LEU A 105 17.19 14.33 -2.70
C LEU A 105 16.32 13.37 -1.89
N PHE A 106 15.08 13.13 -2.38
CA PHE A 106 14.13 12.22 -1.75
C PHE A 106 14.71 10.80 -1.61
N TYR A 107 15.37 10.29 -2.65
CA TYR A 107 15.97 8.94 -2.62
C TYR A 107 17.08 8.82 -1.61
N ARG A 108 17.94 9.84 -1.43
CA ARG A 108 18.96 9.80 -0.38
C ARG A 108 18.36 9.62 1.01
N LEU A 109 17.28 10.35 1.31
CA LEU A 109 16.58 10.23 2.60
C LEU A 109 15.86 8.88 2.71
N PHE A 110 15.19 8.46 1.64
CA PHE A 110 14.49 7.19 1.56
C PHE A 110 15.41 5.99 1.84
N ASP A 111 16.58 5.95 1.21
CA ASP A 111 17.53 4.83 1.35
C ASP A 111 18.09 4.73 2.78
N ILE A 112 18.37 5.88 3.44
CA ILE A 112 18.78 5.93 4.85
C ILE A 112 17.68 5.34 5.75
N MET A 113 16.42 5.73 5.54
CA MET A 113 15.31 5.26 6.33
C MET A 113 15.01 3.78 6.09
N LEU A 114 14.99 3.35 4.82
CA LEU A 114 14.70 1.96 4.43
C LEU A 114 15.66 0.96 5.05
N ALA A 115 16.94 1.32 5.21
CA ALA A 115 17.96 0.44 5.76
C ALA A 115 17.64 -0.06 7.18
N SER A 116 16.85 0.70 7.96
CA SER A 116 16.49 0.38 9.35
C SER A 116 15.10 -0.30 9.49
N LEU A 117 14.31 -0.33 8.43
CA LEU A 117 12.94 -0.85 8.46
C LEU A 117 12.87 -2.37 8.21
N PRO A 118 11.88 -3.07 8.79
CA PRO A 118 11.64 -4.47 8.48
C PRO A 118 11.15 -4.64 7.04
N LYS A 119 11.53 -5.77 6.44
CA LYS A 119 10.93 -6.23 5.19
C LYS A 119 9.65 -7.01 5.51
N PRO A 120 8.63 -6.99 4.65
CA PRO A 120 7.47 -7.85 4.81
C PRO A 120 7.85 -9.31 4.55
N ASP A 121 7.24 -10.23 5.30
CA ASP A 121 7.32 -11.66 5.02
C ASP A 121 6.43 -12.03 3.81
N LEU A 122 5.35 -11.26 3.60
CA LEU A 122 4.47 -11.33 2.43
C LEU A 122 3.96 -9.93 2.09
N LEU A 123 4.10 -9.54 0.82
CA LEU A 123 3.42 -8.36 0.28
C LEU A 123 2.24 -8.81 -0.58
N ILE A 124 1.05 -8.35 -0.26
CA ILE A 124 -0.17 -8.58 -1.02
C ILE A 124 -0.46 -7.34 -1.85
N TYR A 125 -0.61 -7.49 -3.15
CA TYR A 125 -1.02 -6.40 -4.03
C TYR A 125 -2.44 -6.62 -4.54
N LEU A 126 -3.36 -5.75 -4.15
CA LEU A 126 -4.73 -5.74 -4.66
C LEU A 126 -4.76 -5.06 -6.03
N HIS A 127 -4.89 -5.89 -7.08
CA HIS A 127 -5.01 -5.41 -8.45
C HIS A 127 -6.49 -5.19 -8.78
N ALA A 128 -6.81 -4.02 -9.31
CA ALA A 128 -8.13 -3.68 -9.82
C ALA A 128 -8.01 -2.86 -11.10
N ASP A 129 -8.99 -2.94 -11.97
CA ASP A 129 -9.06 -2.08 -13.14
C ASP A 129 -9.34 -0.62 -12.73
N ILE A 130 -8.94 0.32 -13.59
CA ILE A 130 -9.02 1.76 -13.29
C ILE A 130 -10.47 2.22 -13.08
N LYS A 131 -11.41 1.61 -13.76
CA LYS A 131 -12.83 1.96 -13.66
C LYS A 131 -13.39 1.62 -12.28
N SER A 132 -13.04 0.45 -11.77
CA SER A 132 -13.38 0.00 -10.41
C SER A 132 -12.72 0.88 -9.34
N LEU A 133 -11.43 1.26 -9.53
CA LEU A 133 -10.74 2.19 -8.63
C LEU A 133 -11.43 3.55 -8.58
N GLN A 134 -11.79 4.14 -9.73
CA GLN A 134 -12.51 5.41 -9.78
C GLN A 134 -13.90 5.33 -9.14
N ALA A 135 -14.63 4.23 -9.33
CA ALA A 135 -15.91 4.01 -8.67
C ALA A 135 -15.77 3.97 -7.14
N ASN A 136 -14.76 3.28 -6.63
CA ASN A 136 -14.47 3.21 -5.20
C ASN A 136 -14.04 4.55 -4.62
N ILE A 137 -13.20 5.32 -5.33
CA ILE A 137 -12.79 6.69 -4.95
C ILE A 137 -14.03 7.58 -4.84
N LYS A 138 -14.89 7.55 -5.84
CA LYS A 138 -16.15 8.32 -5.86
C LYS A 138 -17.08 7.92 -4.70
N LYS A 139 -17.24 6.62 -4.44
CA LYS A 139 -18.06 6.09 -3.35
C LYS A 139 -17.54 6.53 -1.99
N ARG A 140 -16.22 6.57 -1.79
CA ARG A 140 -15.55 7.03 -0.56
C ARG A 140 -15.72 8.53 -0.32
N ASN A 141 -15.91 9.32 -1.39
CA ASN A 141 -16.27 10.75 -1.39
C ASN A 141 -15.34 11.66 -0.58
N ARG A 142 -14.03 11.43 -0.59
CA ARG A 142 -13.05 12.36 -0.02
C ARG A 142 -12.88 13.56 -0.95
N SER A 143 -13.03 14.77 -0.43
CA SER A 143 -13.05 16.01 -1.23
C SER A 143 -11.79 16.20 -2.08
N TYR A 144 -10.62 15.92 -1.53
CA TYR A 144 -9.31 16.05 -2.20
C TYR A 144 -9.01 14.95 -3.22
N GLU A 145 -9.78 13.86 -3.26
CA GLU A 145 -9.59 12.76 -4.21
C GLU A 145 -10.42 12.94 -5.49
N ARG A 146 -11.29 13.94 -5.56
CA ARG A 146 -12.20 14.17 -6.71
C ARG A 146 -11.45 14.48 -8.00
N ASP A 147 -10.27 15.07 -7.88
CA ASP A 147 -9.44 15.51 -9.00
C ASP A 147 -8.43 14.44 -9.46
N ILE A 148 -8.47 13.23 -8.88
CA ILE A 148 -7.61 12.12 -9.30
C ILE A 148 -7.99 11.64 -10.69
N THR A 149 -7.08 11.82 -11.65
CA THR A 149 -7.30 11.44 -13.03
C THR A 149 -7.06 9.95 -13.28
N LYS A 150 -7.65 9.43 -14.35
CA LYS A 150 -7.39 8.06 -14.85
C LYS A 150 -5.89 7.85 -15.13
N ASP A 151 -5.25 8.81 -15.78
CA ASP A 151 -3.83 8.73 -16.14
C ASP A 151 -2.92 8.68 -14.92
N TYR A 152 -3.26 9.41 -13.85
CA TYR A 152 -2.54 9.32 -12.58
C TYR A 152 -2.60 7.90 -12.00
N LEU A 153 -3.79 7.29 -11.94
CA LEU A 153 -3.97 5.93 -11.45
C LEU A 153 -3.22 4.90 -12.31
N LEU A 154 -3.24 5.04 -13.64
CA LEU A 154 -2.49 4.18 -14.56
C LEU A 154 -0.98 4.24 -14.29
N LYS A 155 -0.41 5.44 -14.20
CA LYS A 155 1.01 5.63 -13.91
C LYS A 155 1.43 5.00 -12.58
N ILE A 156 0.62 5.17 -11.53
CA ILE A 156 0.89 4.53 -10.23
C ILE A 156 0.86 2.99 -10.34
N GLN A 157 -0.13 2.44 -11.06
CA GLN A 157 -0.24 0.99 -11.26
C GLN A 157 0.96 0.42 -12.01
N GLU A 158 1.43 1.09 -13.07
CA GLU A 158 2.64 0.74 -13.81
C GLU A 158 3.88 0.73 -12.90
N LYS A 159 4.04 1.75 -12.04
CA LYS A 159 5.15 1.81 -11.08
C LYS A 159 5.16 0.62 -10.10
N TYR A 160 3.99 0.21 -9.60
CA TYR A 160 3.89 -0.99 -8.76
C TYR A 160 4.31 -2.25 -9.52
N LEU A 161 3.77 -2.48 -10.71
CA LEU A 161 4.07 -3.67 -11.50
C LEU A 161 5.55 -3.73 -11.91
N ASP A 162 6.14 -2.60 -12.30
CA ASP A 162 7.57 -2.52 -12.62
C ASP A 162 8.46 -2.77 -11.42
N PHE A 163 8.06 -2.33 -10.24
CA PHE A 163 8.75 -2.65 -9.00
C PHE A 163 8.68 -4.16 -8.70
N PHE A 164 7.50 -4.77 -8.79
CA PHE A 164 7.33 -6.20 -8.49
C PHE A 164 8.12 -7.12 -9.42
N LYS A 165 8.23 -6.78 -10.71
CA LYS A 165 9.06 -7.51 -11.67
C LYS A 165 10.55 -7.55 -11.29
N LYS A 166 11.05 -6.51 -10.63
CA LYS A 166 12.46 -6.32 -10.30
C LYS A 166 12.84 -6.78 -8.90
N GLN A 167 11.88 -6.77 -7.97
CA GLN A 167 12.14 -7.11 -6.58
C GLN A 167 12.24 -8.63 -6.39
N LYS A 168 13.22 -9.08 -5.53
CA LYS A 168 13.52 -10.48 -5.25
C LYS A 168 13.77 -10.77 -3.76
N ASN A 169 13.40 -9.82 -2.88
CA ASN A 169 13.77 -9.91 -1.47
C ASN A 169 12.67 -10.50 -0.58
N PHE A 170 11.44 -10.58 -1.08
CA PHE A 170 10.26 -11.10 -0.39
C PHE A 170 9.21 -11.57 -1.41
N PRO A 171 8.29 -12.47 -1.04
CA PRO A 171 7.19 -12.86 -1.91
C PRO A 171 6.19 -11.71 -2.11
N VAL A 172 5.68 -11.59 -3.32
CA VAL A 172 4.60 -10.68 -3.70
C VAL A 172 3.44 -11.51 -4.24
N LEU A 173 2.29 -11.43 -3.59
CA LEU A 173 1.05 -12.06 -4.03
C LEU A 173 0.14 -11.02 -4.66
N ILE A 174 -0.02 -11.08 -5.97
CA ILE A 174 -0.98 -10.25 -6.71
C ILE A 174 -2.34 -10.95 -6.68
N ILE A 175 -3.35 -10.25 -6.18
CA ILE A 175 -4.74 -10.72 -6.13
C ILE A 175 -5.56 -9.82 -7.04
N ASP A 176 -6.13 -10.38 -8.11
CA ASP A 176 -7.06 -9.65 -8.96
C ASP A 176 -8.43 -9.58 -8.26
N ILE A 177 -8.87 -8.34 -8.02
CA ILE A 177 -10.11 -8.02 -7.29
C ILE A 177 -11.11 -7.26 -8.19
N ALA A 178 -10.95 -7.29 -9.51
CA ALA A 178 -11.72 -6.44 -10.43
C ALA A 178 -13.24 -6.53 -10.20
N ASP A 179 -13.75 -7.73 -9.99
CA ASP A 179 -15.19 -8.01 -9.80
C ASP A 179 -15.53 -8.49 -8.37
N ALA A 180 -14.60 -8.38 -7.43
CA ALA A 180 -14.72 -8.99 -6.11
C ALA A 180 -15.09 -7.99 -5.01
N ASP A 181 -16.26 -8.11 -4.39
CA ASP A 181 -16.61 -7.38 -3.15
C ASP A 181 -16.29 -8.25 -1.91
N PHE A 182 -14.99 -8.45 -1.63
CA PHE A 182 -14.51 -9.25 -0.49
C PHE A 182 -14.95 -8.69 0.89
N ILE A 183 -15.57 -7.52 0.93
CA ILE A 183 -16.12 -6.97 2.17
C ILE A 183 -17.51 -7.55 2.44
N LYS A 184 -18.35 -7.67 1.41
CA LYS A 184 -19.70 -8.19 1.52
C LYS A 184 -19.78 -9.70 1.27
N ASP A 185 -18.96 -10.20 0.35
CA ASP A 185 -18.91 -11.61 0.01
C ASP A 185 -17.88 -12.34 0.87
N ASN A 186 -18.39 -13.09 1.85
CA ASN A 186 -17.53 -13.87 2.74
C ASN A 186 -16.82 -15.02 2.02
N ALA A 187 -17.39 -15.59 0.96
CA ALA A 187 -16.74 -16.67 0.20
C ALA A 187 -15.49 -16.15 -0.49
N THR A 188 -15.56 -15.00 -1.14
CA THR A 188 -14.42 -14.30 -1.74
C THR A 188 -13.36 -13.94 -0.69
N TYR A 189 -13.77 -13.43 0.47
CA TYR A 189 -12.84 -13.14 1.56
C TYR A 189 -12.11 -14.41 2.05
N GLN A 190 -12.81 -15.54 2.20
CA GLN A 190 -12.19 -16.81 2.62
C GLN A 190 -11.20 -17.34 1.59
N LYS A 191 -11.40 -17.12 0.30
CA LYS A 191 -10.41 -17.42 -0.74
C LYS A 191 -9.13 -16.59 -0.53
N ILE A 192 -9.26 -15.29 -0.27
CA ILE A 192 -8.11 -14.42 0.05
C ILE A 192 -7.36 -14.94 1.27
N ILE A 193 -8.05 -15.24 2.36
CA ILE A 193 -7.44 -15.78 3.59
C ILE A 193 -6.74 -17.12 3.32
N SER A 194 -7.35 -18.00 2.55
CA SER A 194 -6.77 -19.29 2.18
C SER A 194 -5.49 -19.11 1.36
N ALA A 195 -5.46 -18.16 0.44
CA ALA A 195 -4.27 -17.81 -0.33
C ALA A 195 -3.16 -17.24 0.56
N ILE A 196 -3.48 -16.31 1.47
CA ILE A 196 -2.50 -15.71 2.40
C ILE A 196 -1.85 -16.77 3.30
N LYS A 197 -2.53 -17.86 3.60
CA LYS A 197 -2.01 -18.97 4.42
C LYS A 197 -1.04 -19.89 3.70
N GLN A 198 -0.93 -19.81 2.36
CA GLN A 198 -0.01 -20.65 1.59
C GLN A 198 1.43 -20.13 1.70
N PRO A 199 2.43 -21.03 1.63
CA PRO A 199 3.82 -20.63 1.50
C PRO A 199 4.11 -20.13 0.08
N TYR A 200 4.82 -19.02 -0.03
CA TYR A 200 5.28 -18.46 -1.30
C TYR A 200 6.81 -18.36 -1.33
N SER A 201 7.41 -18.77 -2.43
CA SER A 201 8.81 -18.48 -2.71
C SER A 201 9.04 -17.00 -2.99
N LEU A 202 10.29 -16.54 -2.96
CA LEU A 202 10.63 -15.18 -3.33
C LEU A 202 10.20 -14.87 -4.77
N GLY A 203 9.73 -13.66 -5.00
CA GLY A 203 9.26 -13.20 -6.31
C GLY A 203 7.75 -13.01 -6.38
N MET A 204 7.23 -12.95 -7.61
CA MET A 204 5.85 -12.58 -7.89
C MET A 204 4.98 -13.81 -8.15
N HIS A 205 3.84 -13.86 -7.48
CA HIS A 205 2.79 -14.89 -7.63
C HIS A 205 1.47 -14.18 -7.91
N GLN A 206 0.59 -14.80 -8.67
CA GLN A 206 -0.72 -14.23 -9.01
C GLN A 206 -1.81 -15.25 -8.76
N ILE A 207 -2.93 -14.78 -8.24
CA ILE A 207 -4.17 -15.53 -8.11
C ILE A 207 -5.36 -14.70 -8.61
N ASP A 208 -6.33 -15.38 -9.19
CA ASP A 208 -7.64 -14.84 -9.53
C ASP A 208 -8.67 -15.35 -8.49
N LEU A 209 -9.63 -14.51 -8.09
CA LEU A 209 -10.61 -14.81 -7.03
C LEU A 209 -11.87 -15.53 -7.53
#